data_9c589f4747fb61d48f057c250972b697
#
_entry.id   9c589f4747fb61d48f057c250972b697
#
_cell.length_a   1.000
_cell.length_b   1.000
_cell.length_c   1.000
_cell.angle_alpha   90.00
_cell.angle_beta   90.00
_cell.angle_gamma   90.00
#
_symmetry.space_group_name_H-M   'P 1'
#
loop_
_entity.id
_entity.type
_entity.pdbx_description
1 polymer ?
#
loop_
_entity_poly.entity_id
_entity_poly.type
_entity_poly.pdbx_seq_one_letter_code
_entity_poly.pdbx_strand_id
1 'polypeptide(L)'
;MNIAFIGTGLMGYGIALNLLGNNHSVRVIAHRNREKIEQLVDQGASEVDSYEKLLHQADVIISCVSTAEQFEKVLDRAEPYLETVTLWLDCTTSRPEVAEQAALRLKTHGVYFSDTPVTRGPKDAEAGRLVSLVGAAPDVYEKACPLLECYSETIIHLGPVGSGLRTKLINNFITMGQVALVVEAIKTADRFGIDRRTLYNILIQGAANSGTLKKMVGPALDGDYRGHAFSLGNGAKDVFYGSEMQAGSETGEVLTEALSKYYKTQLRCHSDSVLLSELLKPE
;
A
#
# COMPACT_ATOMS: atom_id res chain seq x y z
N MET A 1 9.68 -3.91 22.04
CA MET A 1 8.46 -3.10 22.20
C MET A 1 7.23 -3.99 22.02
N ASN A 2 6.12 -3.64 22.65
CA ASN A 2 4.84 -4.30 22.45
C ASN A 2 4.07 -3.58 21.32
N ILE A 3 3.86 -4.25 20.21
CA ILE A 3 3.27 -3.68 19.01
C ILE A 3 1.88 -4.25 18.78
N ALA A 4 0.88 -3.38 18.66
CA ALA A 4 -0.45 -3.71 18.17
C ALA A 4 -0.47 -3.57 16.65
N PHE A 5 -0.55 -4.69 15.93
CA PHE A 5 -0.54 -4.68 14.47
C PHE A 5 -1.93 -4.95 13.89
N ILE A 6 -2.41 -4.05 13.03
CA ILE A 6 -3.75 -4.08 12.46
C ILE A 6 -3.68 -4.11 10.94
N GLY A 7 -4.18 -5.20 10.34
CA GLY A 7 -4.22 -5.34 8.90
C GLY A 7 -3.13 -6.24 8.33
N THR A 8 -3.27 -7.53 8.52
CA THR A 8 -2.36 -8.60 8.06
C THR A 8 -2.68 -9.07 6.64
N GLY A 9 -2.91 -8.12 5.72
CA GLY A 9 -3.06 -8.37 4.29
C GLY A 9 -1.73 -8.70 3.62
N LEU A 10 -1.67 -8.58 2.27
CA LEU A 10 -0.48 -8.91 1.48
C LEU A 10 0.79 -8.17 1.94
N MET A 11 0.66 -6.87 2.25
CA MET A 11 1.79 -6.05 2.69
C MET A 11 2.01 -6.17 4.20
N GLY A 12 0.92 -6.06 4.98
CA GLY A 12 0.99 -6.06 6.44
C GLY A 12 1.51 -7.36 7.03
N TYR A 13 1.29 -8.50 6.37
CA TYR A 13 1.89 -9.77 6.77
C TYR A 13 3.43 -9.68 6.81
N GLY A 14 4.04 -9.23 5.71
CA GLY A 14 5.51 -9.11 5.64
C GLY A 14 6.07 -8.08 6.63
N ILE A 15 5.35 -6.97 6.86
CA ILE A 15 5.73 -5.98 7.88
C ILE A 15 5.73 -6.62 9.27
N ALA A 16 4.62 -7.28 9.66
CA ALA A 16 4.49 -7.93 10.96
C ALA A 16 5.54 -9.05 11.18
N LEU A 17 5.83 -9.83 10.12
CA LEU A 17 6.84 -10.87 10.14
C LEU A 17 8.25 -10.31 10.46
N ASN A 18 8.62 -9.20 9.82
CA ASN A 18 9.92 -8.58 10.08
C ASN A 18 9.99 -7.95 11.48
N LEU A 19 8.90 -7.40 12.00
CA LEU A 19 8.86 -6.91 13.39
C LEU A 19 9.09 -8.05 14.40
N LEU A 20 8.47 -9.22 14.18
CA LEU A 20 8.73 -10.43 14.98
C LEU A 20 10.20 -10.86 14.87
N GLY A 21 10.75 -10.90 13.66
CA GLY A 21 12.15 -11.25 13.40
C GLY A 21 13.16 -10.31 14.08
N ASN A 22 12.75 -9.07 14.37
CA ASN A 22 13.54 -8.08 15.11
C ASN A 22 13.21 -8.04 16.61
N ASN A 23 12.69 -9.15 17.18
CA ASN A 23 12.42 -9.34 18.60
C ASN A 23 11.42 -8.39 19.22
N HIS A 24 10.45 -7.89 18.44
CA HIS A 24 9.31 -7.18 18.97
C HIS A 24 8.19 -8.17 19.35
N SER A 25 7.45 -7.85 20.42
CA SER A 25 6.22 -8.58 20.77
C SER A 25 5.08 -8.02 19.90
N VAL A 26 4.54 -8.84 18.99
CA VAL A 26 3.50 -8.41 18.07
C VAL A 26 2.18 -9.09 18.40
N ARG A 27 1.15 -8.30 18.69
CA ARG A 27 -0.23 -8.76 18.77
C ARG A 27 -0.97 -8.42 17.49
N VAL A 28 -1.79 -9.36 17.05
CA VAL A 28 -2.58 -9.24 15.83
C VAL A 28 -4.05 -9.52 16.10
N ILE A 29 -4.93 -8.92 15.32
CA ILE A 29 -6.37 -9.18 15.37
C ILE A 29 -6.84 -9.68 14.01
N ALA A 30 -7.55 -10.81 13.98
CA ALA A 30 -8.09 -11.37 12.76
C ALA A 30 -9.27 -10.55 12.24
N HIS A 31 -9.33 -10.38 10.92
CA HIS A 31 -10.51 -9.81 10.25
C HIS A 31 -11.07 -10.79 9.21
N ARG A 32 -10.44 -10.98 8.06
CA ARG A 32 -10.94 -11.86 6.98
C ARG A 32 -9.94 -12.95 6.61
N ASN A 33 -8.66 -12.67 6.68
CA ASN A 33 -7.61 -13.58 6.24
C ASN A 33 -7.05 -14.37 7.43
N ARG A 34 -7.61 -15.55 7.67
CA ARG A 34 -7.17 -16.45 8.74
C ARG A 34 -5.78 -17.03 8.49
N GLU A 35 -5.50 -17.43 7.24
CA GLU A 35 -4.24 -18.07 6.88
C GLU A 35 -3.02 -17.24 7.27
N LYS A 36 -3.06 -15.93 6.97
CA LYS A 36 -1.93 -15.02 7.31
C LYS A 36 -1.79 -14.78 8.82
N ILE A 37 -2.88 -14.80 9.56
CA ILE A 37 -2.84 -14.74 11.04
C ILE A 37 -2.21 -16.00 11.61
N GLU A 38 -2.62 -17.18 11.17
CA GLU A 38 -2.08 -18.47 11.60
C GLU A 38 -0.58 -18.56 11.33
N GLN A 39 -0.14 -18.17 10.14
CA GLN A 39 1.28 -18.07 9.80
C GLN A 39 2.06 -17.13 10.73
N LEU A 40 1.49 -15.97 11.11
CA LEU A 40 2.14 -15.05 12.06
C LEU A 40 2.19 -15.63 13.48
N VAL A 41 1.16 -16.32 13.91
CA VAL A 41 1.11 -17.00 15.22
C VAL A 41 2.20 -18.09 15.30
N ASP A 42 2.38 -18.87 14.24
CA ASP A 42 3.47 -19.85 14.13
C ASP A 42 4.85 -19.21 14.20
N GLN A 43 4.97 -17.94 13.84
CA GLN A 43 6.20 -17.14 13.96
C GLN A 43 6.31 -16.36 15.27
N GLY A 44 5.37 -16.55 16.21
CA GLY A 44 5.43 -15.99 17.56
C GLY A 44 4.55 -14.75 17.79
N ALA A 45 3.66 -14.39 16.86
CA ALA A 45 2.66 -13.38 17.13
C ALA A 45 1.58 -13.89 18.10
N SER A 46 0.98 -12.98 18.86
CA SER A 46 -0.15 -13.29 19.73
C SER A 46 -1.47 -12.83 19.07
N GLU A 47 -2.33 -13.76 18.68
CA GLU A 47 -3.66 -13.41 18.21
C GLU A 47 -4.57 -13.05 19.38
N VAL A 48 -5.37 -11.99 19.20
CA VAL A 48 -6.38 -11.54 20.17
C VAL A 48 -7.71 -11.29 19.45
N ASP A 49 -8.81 -11.23 20.25
CA ASP A 49 -10.19 -11.17 19.77
C ASP A 49 -10.86 -9.80 19.93
N SER A 50 -10.17 -8.85 20.60
CA SER A 50 -10.71 -7.51 20.85
C SER A 50 -9.64 -6.43 20.77
N TYR A 51 -10.07 -5.18 20.52
CA TYR A 51 -9.18 -4.01 20.53
C TYR A 51 -8.64 -3.72 21.95
N GLU A 52 -9.41 -3.99 22.98
CA GLU A 52 -8.97 -3.90 24.37
C GLU A 52 -7.74 -4.77 24.61
N LYS A 53 -7.81 -6.07 24.28
CA LYS A 53 -6.68 -7.00 24.41
C LYS A 53 -5.52 -6.65 23.47
N LEU A 54 -5.82 -6.16 22.26
CA LEU A 54 -4.83 -5.77 21.27
C LEU A 54 -3.95 -4.64 21.79
N LEU A 55 -4.58 -3.63 22.40
CA LEU A 55 -3.93 -2.40 22.84
C LEU A 55 -3.47 -2.44 24.32
N HIS A 56 -3.86 -3.46 25.06
CA HIS A 56 -3.43 -3.61 26.46
C HIS A 56 -1.90 -3.61 26.57
N GLN A 57 -1.31 -2.60 27.23
CA GLN A 57 0.14 -2.39 27.34
C GLN A 57 0.88 -2.33 25.98
N ALA A 58 0.22 -1.88 24.91
CA ALA A 58 0.89 -1.63 23.66
C ALA A 58 1.66 -0.31 23.73
N ASP A 59 2.91 -0.32 23.26
CA ASP A 59 3.73 0.87 23.13
C ASP A 59 3.41 1.61 21.83
N VAL A 60 3.16 0.82 20.75
CA VAL A 60 3.01 1.30 19.38
C VAL A 60 1.87 0.59 18.67
N ILE A 61 1.13 1.34 17.85
CA ILE A 61 0.21 0.79 16.86
C ILE A 61 0.85 0.89 15.48
N ILE A 62 0.78 -0.18 14.70
CA ILE A 62 1.09 -0.15 13.27
C ILE A 62 -0.14 -0.65 12.51
N SER A 63 -0.66 0.16 11.58
CA SER A 63 -1.81 -0.19 10.76
C SER A 63 -1.45 -0.26 9.28
N CYS A 64 -2.02 -1.27 8.58
CA CYS A 64 -1.84 -1.48 7.14
C CYS A 64 -3.13 -2.06 6.56
N VAL A 65 -4.16 -1.24 6.45
CA VAL A 65 -5.48 -1.63 5.93
C VAL A 65 -5.66 -1.19 4.48
N SER A 66 -6.82 -1.48 3.87
CA SER A 66 -6.95 -1.31 2.42
C SER A 66 -7.45 0.08 2.00
N THR A 67 -8.25 0.77 2.83
CA THR A 67 -8.88 2.05 2.47
C THR A 67 -8.88 3.05 3.62
N ALA A 68 -9.10 4.33 3.29
CA ALA A 68 -9.26 5.41 4.26
C ALA A 68 -10.40 5.11 5.24
N GLU A 69 -11.55 4.65 4.73
CA GLU A 69 -12.74 4.35 5.53
C GLU A 69 -12.50 3.17 6.50
N GLN A 70 -11.64 2.24 6.12
CA GLN A 70 -11.23 1.15 7.02
C GLN A 70 -10.29 1.68 8.11
N PHE A 71 -9.37 2.57 7.75
CA PHE A 71 -8.49 3.20 8.72
C PHE A 71 -9.28 4.03 9.76
N GLU A 72 -10.25 4.83 9.32
CA GLU A 72 -11.13 5.59 10.23
C GLU A 72 -11.87 4.67 11.21
N LYS A 73 -12.41 3.54 10.74
CA LYS A 73 -13.05 2.54 11.61
C LYS A 73 -12.07 1.89 12.60
N VAL A 74 -10.82 1.70 12.18
CA VAL A 74 -9.76 1.20 13.06
C VAL A 74 -9.46 2.24 14.15
N LEU A 75 -9.33 3.50 13.77
CA LEU A 75 -9.11 4.61 14.69
C LEU A 75 -10.25 4.70 15.73
N ASP A 76 -11.51 4.69 15.28
CA ASP A 76 -12.68 4.73 16.18
C ASP A 76 -12.70 3.59 17.20
N ARG A 77 -12.29 2.40 16.79
CA ARG A 77 -12.24 1.22 17.66
C ARG A 77 -11.06 1.22 18.61
N ALA A 78 -9.93 1.79 18.20
CA ALA A 78 -8.70 1.83 18.98
C ALA A 78 -8.74 2.93 20.05
N GLU A 79 -9.36 4.07 19.73
CA GLU A 79 -9.33 5.29 20.54
C GLU A 79 -9.67 5.10 22.03
N PRO A 80 -10.65 4.26 22.42
CA PRO A 80 -10.97 4.02 23.84
C PRO A 80 -9.85 3.32 24.65
N TYR A 81 -8.78 2.81 24.00
CA TYR A 81 -7.78 1.95 24.63
C TYR A 81 -6.34 2.43 24.38
N LEU A 82 -6.13 3.75 24.22
CA LEU A 82 -4.83 4.34 23.86
C LEU A 82 -3.92 4.67 25.05
N GLU A 83 -4.27 4.28 26.27
CA GLU A 83 -3.65 4.73 27.53
C GLU A 83 -2.12 4.52 27.60
N THR A 84 -1.60 3.47 26.99
CA THR A 84 -0.15 3.16 26.97
C THR A 84 0.51 3.44 25.63
N VAL A 85 -0.29 3.71 24.59
CA VAL A 85 0.21 3.92 23.22
C VAL A 85 0.88 5.30 23.12
N THR A 86 2.11 5.31 22.62
CA THR A 86 2.86 6.55 22.42
C THR A 86 3.01 6.94 20.96
N LEU A 87 2.92 5.97 20.04
CA LEU A 87 3.15 6.18 18.61
C LEU A 87 2.19 5.32 17.75
N TRP A 88 1.66 5.91 16.69
CA TRP A 88 0.91 5.20 15.66
C TRP A 88 1.52 5.43 14.28
N LEU A 89 1.96 4.36 13.62
CA LEU A 89 2.46 4.36 12.25
C LEU A 89 1.38 3.78 11.33
N ASP A 90 0.88 4.57 10.37
CA ASP A 90 -0.10 4.07 9.40
C ASP A 90 0.52 3.86 8.02
N CYS A 91 0.61 2.60 7.61
CA CYS A 91 1.10 2.19 6.30
C CYS A 91 -0.01 2.15 5.23
N THR A 92 -1.24 2.48 5.59
CA THR A 92 -2.40 2.47 4.69
C THR A 92 -2.25 3.52 3.59
N THR A 93 -2.51 3.17 2.34
CA THR A 93 -2.68 4.17 1.29
C THR A 93 -4.09 4.75 1.38
N SER A 94 -4.19 5.96 1.90
CA SER A 94 -5.44 6.69 2.15
C SER A 94 -5.37 8.13 1.62
N ARG A 95 -6.37 8.94 1.96
CA ARG A 95 -6.37 10.39 1.69
C ARG A 95 -5.45 11.11 2.68
N PRO A 96 -4.61 12.06 2.23
CA PRO A 96 -3.75 12.83 3.13
C PRO A 96 -4.51 13.54 4.26
N GLU A 97 -5.70 14.06 3.96
CA GLU A 97 -6.56 14.77 4.90
C GLU A 97 -7.04 13.87 6.05
N VAL A 98 -7.26 12.58 5.78
CA VAL A 98 -7.64 11.58 6.80
C VAL A 98 -6.48 11.37 7.77
N ALA A 99 -5.25 11.29 7.28
CA ALA A 99 -4.06 11.19 8.13
C ALA A 99 -3.84 12.45 8.99
N GLU A 100 -4.04 13.63 8.40
CA GLU A 100 -3.93 14.91 9.12
C GLU A 100 -4.98 15.01 10.24
N GLN A 101 -6.22 14.61 9.97
CA GLN A 101 -7.29 14.58 10.97
C GLN A 101 -7.00 13.55 12.07
N ALA A 102 -6.50 12.36 11.69
CA ALA A 102 -6.10 11.34 12.66
C ALA A 102 -4.98 11.85 13.58
N ALA A 103 -3.98 12.54 13.04
CA ALA A 103 -2.91 13.14 13.84
C ALA A 103 -3.42 14.15 14.86
N LEU A 104 -4.36 15.03 14.46
CA LEU A 104 -4.99 15.99 15.36
C LEU A 104 -5.79 15.31 16.47
N ARG A 105 -6.56 14.28 16.11
CA ARG A 105 -7.37 13.50 17.04
C ARG A 105 -6.51 12.73 18.05
N LEU A 106 -5.48 12.03 17.59
CA LEU A 106 -4.57 11.24 18.41
C LEU A 106 -3.71 12.12 19.35
N LYS A 107 -3.39 13.34 18.94
CA LYS A 107 -2.68 14.30 19.78
C LYS A 107 -3.43 14.61 21.08
N THR A 108 -4.76 14.59 21.10
CA THR A 108 -5.56 14.81 22.31
C THR A 108 -5.38 13.68 23.33
N HIS A 109 -4.94 12.50 22.89
CA HIS A 109 -4.61 11.35 23.72
C HIS A 109 -3.09 11.24 24.02
N GLY A 110 -2.28 12.20 23.59
CA GLY A 110 -0.83 12.14 23.76
C GLY A 110 -0.12 11.16 22.82
N VAL A 111 -0.79 10.67 21.80
CA VAL A 111 -0.24 9.73 20.82
C VAL A 111 0.35 10.47 19.63
N TYR A 112 1.61 10.23 19.33
CA TYR A 112 2.26 10.69 18.10
C TYR A 112 1.76 9.88 16.90
N PHE A 113 1.61 10.54 15.75
CA PHE A 113 1.14 9.89 14.52
C PHE A 113 2.07 10.17 13.35
N SER A 114 2.25 9.17 12.48
CA SER A 114 2.95 9.29 11.21
C SER A 114 2.22 8.50 10.14
N ASP A 115 2.00 9.10 8.96
CA ASP A 115 1.68 8.35 7.76
C ASP A 115 2.98 7.79 7.17
N THR A 116 3.01 6.48 6.98
CA THR A 116 4.19 5.74 6.52
C THR A 116 3.84 4.77 5.38
N PRO A 117 3.13 5.22 4.33
CA PRO A 117 2.80 4.34 3.22
C PRO A 117 4.08 3.80 2.59
N VAL A 118 3.98 2.57 2.06
CA VAL A 118 5.13 1.85 1.52
C VAL A 118 5.03 1.66 0.02
N THR A 119 6.20 1.48 -0.64
CA THR A 119 6.28 1.05 -2.03
C THR A 119 6.99 -0.29 -2.15
N ARG A 120 7.08 -0.84 -3.35
CA ARG A 120 7.44 -2.21 -3.72
C ARG A 120 6.26 -3.18 -3.53
N GLY A 121 6.55 -4.49 -3.41
CA GLY A 121 5.54 -5.54 -3.43
C GLY A 121 5.59 -6.49 -2.23
N PRO A 122 4.64 -7.47 -2.17
CA PRO A 122 4.55 -8.39 -1.05
C PRO A 122 5.84 -9.19 -0.78
N LYS A 123 6.53 -9.63 -1.83
CA LYS A 123 7.84 -10.33 -1.69
C LYS A 123 8.91 -9.45 -1.05
N ASP A 124 8.90 -8.15 -1.34
CA ASP A 124 9.82 -7.20 -0.72
C ASP A 124 9.41 -6.89 0.73
N ALA A 125 8.09 -6.89 1.02
CA ALA A 125 7.59 -6.75 2.39
C ALA A 125 8.07 -7.92 3.27
N GLU A 126 7.94 -9.16 2.79
CA GLU A 126 8.42 -10.35 3.50
C GLU A 126 9.95 -10.34 3.68
N ALA A 127 10.68 -9.79 2.72
CA ALA A 127 12.15 -9.72 2.75
C ALA A 127 12.71 -8.49 3.51
N GLY A 128 11.87 -7.65 4.11
CA GLY A 128 12.33 -6.45 4.82
C GLY A 128 12.90 -5.35 3.90
N ARG A 129 12.53 -5.33 2.63
CA ARG A 129 13.11 -4.44 1.61
C ARG A 129 12.13 -3.39 1.09
N LEU A 130 11.16 -2.99 1.88
CA LEU A 130 10.23 -1.93 1.48
C LEU A 130 10.93 -0.57 1.37
N VAL A 131 10.26 0.38 0.75
CA VAL A 131 10.59 1.81 0.84
C VAL A 131 9.46 2.48 1.60
N SER A 132 9.76 3.04 2.76
CA SER A 132 8.81 3.80 3.58
C SER A 132 8.87 5.28 3.25
N LEU A 133 7.71 5.85 2.95
CA LEU A 133 7.50 7.26 2.64
C LEU A 133 6.90 7.93 3.88
N VAL A 134 7.70 8.69 4.63
CA VAL A 134 7.32 9.12 5.98
C VAL A 134 6.86 10.57 6.01
N GLY A 135 5.60 10.78 6.41
CA GLY A 135 5.04 12.08 6.79
C GLY A 135 4.94 12.18 8.31
N ALA A 136 5.78 13.00 8.94
CA ALA A 136 5.84 13.16 10.38
C ALA A 136 6.54 14.48 10.78
N ALA A 137 6.32 14.96 12.01
CA ALA A 137 7.21 15.93 12.62
C ALA A 137 8.61 15.30 12.84
N PRO A 138 9.70 16.10 12.86
CA PRO A 138 11.07 15.55 12.94
C PRO A 138 11.32 14.63 14.15
N ASP A 139 10.82 15.00 15.31
CA ASP A 139 10.96 14.20 16.55
C ASP A 139 10.15 12.90 16.51
N VAL A 140 9.03 12.88 15.78
CA VAL A 140 8.21 11.69 15.56
C VAL A 140 8.89 10.77 14.53
N TYR A 141 9.50 11.36 13.49
CA TYR A 141 10.29 10.61 12.51
C TYR A 141 11.44 9.84 13.19
N GLU A 142 12.20 10.51 14.07
CA GLU A 142 13.28 9.87 14.83
C GLU A 142 12.79 8.69 15.67
N LYS A 143 11.62 8.80 16.30
CA LYS A 143 11.00 7.71 17.08
C LYS A 143 10.51 6.56 16.18
N ALA A 144 10.07 6.86 14.96
CA ALA A 144 9.57 5.87 14.01
C ALA A 144 10.70 5.05 13.35
N CYS A 145 11.87 5.65 13.09
CA CYS A 145 12.97 5.04 12.36
C CYS A 145 13.35 3.62 12.81
N PRO A 146 13.54 3.32 14.11
CA PRO A 146 13.93 1.97 14.54
C PRO A 146 12.91 0.90 14.19
N LEU A 147 11.62 1.26 14.11
CA LEU A 147 10.55 0.34 13.70
C LEU A 147 10.49 0.19 12.17
N LEU A 148 10.68 1.29 11.45
CA LEU A 148 10.69 1.30 9.98
C LEU A 148 11.88 0.50 9.44
N GLU A 149 13.02 0.55 10.08
CA GLU A 149 14.25 -0.21 9.74
C GLU A 149 14.04 -1.72 9.81
N CYS A 150 13.08 -2.20 10.60
CA CYS A 150 12.77 -3.62 10.66
C CYS A 150 12.27 -4.19 9.32
N TYR A 151 11.56 -3.39 8.51
CA TYR A 151 10.90 -3.86 7.30
C TYR A 151 11.18 -3.04 6.04
N SER A 152 12.02 -2.00 6.14
CA SER A 152 12.33 -1.10 5.03
C SER A 152 13.83 -0.98 4.80
N GLU A 153 14.23 -1.18 3.54
CA GLU A 153 15.60 -0.93 3.07
C GLU A 153 15.90 0.57 2.88
N THR A 154 14.85 1.35 2.63
CA THR A 154 14.93 2.79 2.41
C THR A 154 13.80 3.50 3.16
N ILE A 155 14.17 4.52 3.93
CA ILE A 155 13.22 5.34 4.70
C ILE A 155 13.43 6.79 4.28
N ILE A 156 12.37 7.47 3.84
CA ILE A 156 12.46 8.82 3.32
C ILE A 156 11.51 9.73 4.11
N HIS A 157 12.07 10.69 4.85
CA HIS A 157 11.30 11.75 5.52
C HIS A 157 10.88 12.81 4.51
N LEU A 158 9.60 13.03 4.36
CA LEU A 158 9.00 13.87 3.30
C LEU A 158 8.37 15.18 3.82
N GLY A 159 8.43 15.39 5.14
CA GLY A 159 7.84 16.57 5.79
C GLY A 159 6.72 16.21 6.76
N PRO A 160 5.79 17.12 7.04
CA PRO A 160 4.73 16.89 8.03
C PRO A 160 3.79 15.76 7.64
N VAL A 161 2.92 15.35 8.56
CA VAL A 161 1.86 14.35 8.32
C VAL A 161 1.09 14.68 7.05
N GLY A 162 0.77 13.65 6.27
CA GLY A 162 0.17 13.73 4.94
C GLY A 162 1.17 13.78 3.79
N SER A 163 2.46 14.13 4.04
CA SER A 163 3.48 14.22 2.97
C SER A 163 3.85 12.85 2.40
N GLY A 164 3.88 11.83 3.24
CA GLY A 164 4.09 10.45 2.80
C GLY A 164 2.98 9.99 1.84
N LEU A 165 1.72 10.21 2.23
CA LEU A 165 0.56 9.87 1.41
C LEU A 165 0.49 10.67 0.11
N ARG A 166 0.76 11.98 0.13
CA ARG A 166 0.84 12.77 -1.10
C ARG A 166 1.87 12.22 -2.07
N THR A 167 3.06 11.90 -1.57
CA THR A 167 4.11 11.30 -2.39
C THR A 167 3.71 9.91 -2.90
N LYS A 168 3.07 9.10 -2.04
CA LYS A 168 2.56 7.78 -2.43
C LYS A 168 1.52 7.87 -3.55
N LEU A 169 0.58 8.80 -3.46
CA LEU A 169 -0.47 8.97 -4.47
C LEU A 169 0.11 9.51 -5.79
N ILE A 170 1.10 10.41 -5.77
CA ILE A 170 1.82 10.86 -6.97
C ILE A 170 2.53 9.67 -7.63
N ASN A 171 3.26 8.86 -6.86
CA ASN A 171 3.90 7.65 -7.37
C ASN A 171 2.90 6.70 -8.00
N ASN A 172 1.76 6.49 -7.34
CA ASN A 172 0.74 5.55 -7.83
C ASN A 172 -0.02 6.10 -9.04
N PHE A 173 -0.22 7.42 -9.14
CA PHE A 173 -0.75 8.05 -10.34
C PHE A 173 0.10 7.72 -11.58
N ILE A 174 1.42 7.88 -11.49
CA ILE A 174 2.34 7.52 -12.58
C ILE A 174 2.26 6.01 -12.87
N THR A 175 2.34 5.18 -11.83
CA THR A 175 2.33 3.72 -11.98
C THR A 175 1.03 3.22 -12.60
N MET A 176 -0.12 3.71 -12.15
CA MET A 176 -1.43 3.31 -12.67
C MET A 176 -1.65 3.83 -14.10
N GLY A 177 -1.13 5.02 -14.43
CA GLY A 177 -1.10 5.51 -15.80
C GLY A 177 -0.29 4.59 -16.71
N GLN A 178 0.90 4.18 -16.28
CA GLN A 178 1.73 3.22 -17.01
C GLN A 178 1.05 1.87 -17.18
N VAL A 179 0.37 1.35 -16.15
CA VAL A 179 -0.41 0.10 -16.25
C VAL A 179 -1.46 0.21 -17.35
N ALA A 180 -2.27 1.27 -17.35
CA ALA A 180 -3.31 1.47 -18.36
C ALA A 180 -2.72 1.51 -19.78
N LEU A 181 -1.64 2.27 -19.98
CA LEU A 181 -0.96 2.38 -21.28
C LEU A 181 -0.36 1.04 -21.73
N VAL A 182 0.27 0.28 -20.83
CA VAL A 182 0.86 -1.04 -21.13
C VAL A 182 -0.23 -2.03 -21.53
N VAL A 183 -1.33 -2.11 -20.80
CA VAL A 183 -2.43 -3.03 -21.11
C VAL A 183 -2.99 -2.73 -22.50
N GLU A 184 -3.31 -1.46 -22.79
CA GLU A 184 -3.88 -1.09 -24.08
C GLU A 184 -2.90 -1.24 -25.23
N ALA A 185 -1.60 -0.99 -25.00
CA ALA A 185 -0.57 -1.23 -26.01
C ALA A 185 -0.46 -2.71 -26.39
N ILE A 186 -0.45 -3.63 -25.41
CA ILE A 186 -0.38 -5.07 -25.66
C ILE A 186 -1.66 -5.57 -26.36
N LYS A 187 -2.84 -5.16 -25.90
CA LYS A 187 -4.12 -5.52 -26.57
C LYS A 187 -4.17 -4.95 -28.00
N THR A 188 -3.60 -3.80 -28.24
CA THR A 188 -3.51 -3.22 -29.59
C THR A 188 -2.58 -4.05 -30.47
N ALA A 189 -1.42 -4.46 -29.95
CA ALA A 189 -0.50 -5.35 -30.68
C ALA A 189 -1.17 -6.65 -31.09
N ASP A 190 -1.92 -7.28 -30.16
CA ASP A 190 -2.67 -8.50 -30.45
C ASP A 190 -3.65 -8.33 -31.62
N ARG A 191 -4.41 -7.22 -31.61
CA ARG A 191 -5.38 -6.91 -32.69
C ARG A 191 -4.72 -6.76 -34.07
N PHE A 192 -3.48 -6.29 -34.10
CA PHE A 192 -2.72 -6.11 -35.35
C PHE A 192 -1.79 -7.29 -35.67
N GLY A 193 -1.83 -8.39 -34.88
CA GLY A 193 -0.98 -9.56 -35.08
C GLY A 193 0.50 -9.30 -34.82
N ILE A 194 0.84 -8.29 -34.03
CA ILE A 194 2.21 -7.99 -33.62
C ILE A 194 2.59 -8.92 -32.47
N ASP A 195 3.70 -9.66 -32.64
CA ASP A 195 4.19 -10.56 -31.60
C ASP A 195 4.55 -9.81 -30.32
N ARG A 196 3.99 -10.22 -29.18
CA ARG A 196 4.17 -9.57 -27.87
C ARG A 196 5.63 -9.54 -27.44
N ARG A 197 6.40 -10.61 -27.70
CA ARG A 197 7.83 -10.68 -27.32
C ARG A 197 8.67 -9.72 -28.15
N THR A 198 8.41 -9.62 -29.43
CA THR A 198 9.05 -8.67 -30.33
C THR A 198 8.76 -7.23 -29.89
N LEU A 199 7.48 -6.92 -29.64
CA LEU A 199 7.10 -5.58 -29.13
C LEU A 199 7.78 -5.27 -27.80
N TYR A 200 7.75 -6.19 -26.83
CA TYR A 200 8.41 -6.01 -25.54
C TYR A 200 9.90 -5.70 -25.68
N ASN A 201 10.61 -6.44 -26.53
CA ASN A 201 12.04 -6.24 -26.77
C ASN A 201 12.36 -4.85 -27.37
N ILE A 202 11.45 -4.29 -28.15
CA ILE A 202 11.56 -2.92 -28.67
C ILE A 202 11.32 -1.91 -27.54
N LEU A 203 10.22 -2.08 -26.76
CA LEU A 203 9.81 -1.13 -25.73
C LEU A 203 10.85 -1.00 -24.60
N ILE A 204 11.50 -2.09 -24.19
CA ILE A 204 12.54 -2.05 -23.14
C ILE A 204 13.84 -1.36 -23.56
N GLN A 205 14.07 -1.15 -24.85
CA GLN A 205 15.24 -0.46 -25.37
C GLN A 205 15.04 1.06 -25.54
N GLY A 206 13.78 1.52 -25.52
CA GLY A 206 13.41 2.91 -25.78
C GLY A 206 12.88 3.65 -24.56
N ALA A 207 12.34 4.83 -24.82
CA ALA A 207 11.75 5.71 -23.79
C ALA A 207 10.52 5.13 -23.09
N ALA A 208 9.89 4.09 -23.64
CA ALA A 208 8.77 3.38 -23.03
C ALA A 208 9.21 2.41 -21.90
N ASN A 209 10.53 2.22 -21.73
CA ASN A 209 11.06 1.33 -20.68
C ASN A 209 10.69 1.84 -19.30
N SER A 210 10.05 0.96 -18.51
CA SER A 210 9.67 1.24 -17.12
C SER A 210 9.66 -0.02 -16.27
N GLY A 211 9.72 0.16 -14.94
CA GLY A 211 9.56 -0.94 -13.99
C GLY A 211 8.18 -1.63 -14.14
N THR A 212 7.14 -0.86 -14.42
CA THR A 212 5.78 -1.36 -14.66
C THR A 212 5.73 -2.25 -15.90
N LEU A 213 6.26 -1.78 -17.03
CA LEU A 213 6.35 -2.57 -18.27
C LEU A 213 7.04 -3.91 -18.03
N LYS A 214 8.21 -3.89 -17.37
CA LYS A 214 8.98 -5.11 -17.09
C LYS A 214 8.25 -6.09 -16.18
N LYS A 215 7.63 -5.58 -15.10
CA LYS A 215 6.88 -6.42 -14.15
C LYS A 215 5.62 -7.02 -14.75
N MET A 216 4.94 -6.29 -15.62
CA MET A 216 3.69 -6.75 -16.23
C MET A 216 3.96 -7.69 -17.41
N VAL A 217 4.72 -7.24 -18.40
CA VAL A 217 4.85 -7.94 -19.68
C VAL A 217 5.89 -9.05 -19.63
N GLY A 218 7.04 -8.83 -19.00
CA GLY A 218 8.12 -9.84 -18.97
C GLY A 218 7.64 -11.22 -18.54
N PRO A 219 7.10 -11.37 -17.31
CA PRO A 219 6.57 -12.66 -16.85
C PRO A 219 5.36 -13.16 -17.67
N ALA A 220 4.50 -12.25 -18.13
CA ALA A 220 3.32 -12.62 -18.92
C ALA A 220 3.66 -13.27 -20.27
N LEU A 221 4.83 -12.98 -20.86
CA LEU A 221 5.34 -13.66 -22.07
C LEU A 221 5.58 -15.15 -21.86
N ASP A 222 5.81 -15.56 -20.63
CA ASP A 222 6.02 -16.96 -20.23
C ASP A 222 4.81 -17.54 -19.49
N GLY A 223 3.65 -16.85 -19.56
CA GLY A 223 2.39 -17.29 -18.96
C GLY A 223 2.20 -16.96 -17.47
N ASP A 224 3.15 -16.24 -16.85
CA ASP A 224 3.00 -15.79 -15.47
C ASP A 224 2.37 -14.39 -15.40
N TYR A 225 1.09 -14.34 -15.08
CA TYR A 225 0.31 -13.11 -14.92
C TYR A 225 0.30 -12.60 -13.48
N ARG A 226 1.31 -12.92 -12.66
CA ARG A 226 1.44 -12.44 -11.27
C ARG A 226 2.59 -11.46 -11.05
N GLY A 227 3.28 -11.06 -12.11
CA GLY A 227 4.45 -10.20 -12.04
C GLY A 227 4.19 -8.84 -11.38
N HIS A 228 3.01 -8.25 -11.59
CA HIS A 228 2.55 -7.06 -10.88
C HIS A 228 1.39 -7.44 -9.93
N ALA A 229 1.76 -7.91 -8.73
CA ALA A 229 0.83 -8.43 -7.72
C ALA A 229 0.10 -7.29 -6.96
N PHE A 230 -0.60 -6.43 -7.70
CA PHE A 230 -1.43 -5.34 -7.18
C PHE A 230 -2.84 -5.51 -7.73
N SER A 231 -3.87 -5.45 -6.87
CA SER A 231 -5.24 -5.69 -7.31
C SER A 231 -5.84 -4.52 -8.06
N LEU A 232 -6.73 -4.82 -9.00
CA LEU A 232 -7.47 -3.82 -9.78
C LEU A 232 -8.26 -2.86 -8.88
N GLY A 233 -8.90 -3.39 -7.82
CA GLY A 233 -9.64 -2.57 -6.86
C GLY A 233 -8.74 -1.57 -6.13
N ASN A 234 -7.55 -2.00 -5.69
CA ASN A 234 -6.59 -1.08 -5.06
C ASN A 234 -6.05 -0.05 -6.07
N GLY A 235 -5.79 -0.45 -7.32
CA GLY A 235 -5.38 0.47 -8.38
C GLY A 235 -6.42 1.54 -8.65
N ALA A 236 -7.68 1.14 -8.78
CA ALA A 236 -8.80 2.06 -8.99
C ALA A 236 -9.00 3.02 -7.81
N LYS A 237 -8.88 2.53 -6.58
CA LYS A 237 -8.93 3.35 -5.36
C LYS A 237 -7.82 4.39 -5.33
N ASP A 238 -6.58 3.99 -5.62
CA ASP A 238 -5.43 4.91 -5.58
C ASP A 238 -5.53 5.98 -6.68
N VAL A 239 -6.06 5.63 -7.87
CA VAL A 239 -6.39 6.61 -8.92
C VAL A 239 -7.47 7.57 -8.44
N PHE A 240 -8.48 7.09 -7.73
CA PHE A 240 -9.55 7.93 -7.19
C PHE A 240 -9.01 8.93 -6.16
N TYR A 241 -8.23 8.49 -5.18
CA TYR A 241 -7.60 9.39 -4.20
C TYR A 241 -6.62 10.36 -4.87
N GLY A 242 -5.85 9.91 -5.87
CA GLY A 242 -4.99 10.78 -6.66
C GLY A 242 -5.75 11.83 -7.45
N SER A 243 -6.97 11.53 -7.93
CA SER A 243 -7.81 12.50 -8.64
C SER A 243 -8.30 13.63 -7.73
N GLU A 244 -8.62 13.32 -6.47
CA GLU A 244 -8.98 14.35 -5.48
C GLU A 244 -7.83 15.35 -5.25
N MET A 245 -6.57 14.89 -5.28
CA MET A 245 -5.39 15.75 -5.18
C MET A 245 -5.12 16.62 -6.41
N GLN A 246 -5.62 16.25 -7.59
CA GLN A 246 -5.43 17.00 -8.84
C GLN A 246 -6.53 18.06 -9.06
N ALA A 247 -7.49 18.18 -8.16
CA ALA A 247 -8.56 19.17 -8.25
C ALA A 247 -7.96 20.59 -8.34
N GLY A 248 -8.45 21.37 -9.32
CA GLY A 248 -7.92 22.71 -9.62
C GLY A 248 -6.74 22.74 -10.62
N SER A 249 -6.28 21.59 -11.11
CA SER A 249 -5.31 21.50 -12.22
C SER A 249 -6.03 21.09 -13.50
N GLU A 250 -6.29 22.01 -14.43
CA GLU A 250 -7.04 21.75 -15.66
C GLU A 250 -6.52 20.51 -16.42
N THR A 251 -5.22 20.43 -16.70
CA THR A 251 -4.63 19.28 -17.40
C THR A 251 -4.53 18.03 -16.52
N GLY A 252 -4.35 18.20 -15.21
CA GLY A 252 -4.34 17.10 -14.24
C GLY A 252 -5.70 16.43 -14.13
N GLU A 253 -6.77 17.21 -14.10
CA GLU A 253 -8.15 16.72 -14.09
C GLU A 253 -8.47 15.88 -15.33
N VAL A 254 -8.09 16.32 -16.52
CA VAL A 254 -8.28 15.56 -17.77
C VAL A 254 -7.63 14.18 -17.70
N LEU A 255 -6.38 14.09 -17.21
CA LEU A 255 -5.66 12.83 -17.10
C LEU A 255 -6.28 11.92 -16.03
N THR A 256 -6.64 12.47 -14.88
CA THR A 256 -7.24 11.68 -13.79
C THR A 256 -8.64 11.21 -14.12
N GLU A 257 -9.44 12.00 -14.84
CA GLU A 257 -10.75 11.57 -15.35
C GLU A 257 -10.60 10.41 -16.34
N ALA A 258 -9.67 10.50 -17.28
CA ALA A 258 -9.41 9.43 -18.25
C ALA A 258 -9.00 8.14 -17.53
N LEU A 259 -8.08 8.21 -16.58
CA LEU A 259 -7.65 7.05 -15.77
C LEU A 259 -8.79 6.50 -14.91
N SER A 260 -9.55 7.36 -14.24
CA SER A 260 -10.70 6.95 -13.43
C SER A 260 -11.75 6.23 -14.28
N LYS A 261 -12.04 6.74 -15.47
CA LYS A 261 -12.95 6.09 -16.43
C LYS A 261 -12.40 4.74 -16.87
N TYR A 262 -11.11 4.65 -17.17
CA TYR A 262 -10.45 3.40 -17.55
C TYR A 262 -10.61 2.34 -16.45
N TYR A 263 -10.19 2.64 -15.21
CA TYR A 263 -10.27 1.69 -14.09
C TYR A 263 -11.70 1.31 -13.72
N LYS A 264 -12.65 2.25 -13.75
CA LYS A 264 -14.08 1.95 -13.57
C LYS A 264 -14.61 1.00 -14.67
N THR A 265 -14.12 1.15 -15.90
CA THR A 265 -14.51 0.25 -17.00
C THR A 265 -13.94 -1.16 -16.78
N GLN A 266 -12.68 -1.26 -16.37
CA GLN A 266 -12.07 -2.57 -16.05
C GLN A 266 -12.81 -3.27 -14.89
N LEU A 267 -13.22 -2.54 -13.85
CA LEU A 267 -14.01 -3.09 -12.72
C LEU A 267 -15.41 -3.57 -13.09
N ARG A 268 -15.97 -3.13 -14.24
CA ARG A 268 -17.24 -3.69 -14.75
C ARG A 268 -17.06 -5.06 -15.40
N CYS A 269 -15.86 -5.33 -15.91
CA CYS A 269 -15.53 -6.56 -16.64
C CYS A 269 -14.80 -7.59 -15.76
N HIS A 270 -14.18 -7.14 -14.66
CA HIS A 270 -13.32 -7.97 -13.81
C HIS A 270 -13.63 -7.74 -12.33
N SER A 271 -13.35 -8.76 -11.50
CA SER A 271 -13.39 -8.63 -10.05
C SER A 271 -12.32 -7.63 -9.54
N ASP A 272 -12.60 -6.96 -8.44
CA ASP A 272 -11.67 -6.06 -7.74
C ASP A 272 -10.38 -6.76 -7.26
N SER A 273 -10.45 -8.08 -7.06
CA SER A 273 -9.32 -8.92 -6.64
C SER A 273 -8.38 -9.34 -7.77
N VAL A 274 -8.77 -9.15 -9.04
CA VAL A 274 -7.91 -9.45 -10.20
C VAL A 274 -6.62 -8.65 -10.14
N LEU A 275 -5.48 -9.30 -10.38
CA LEU A 275 -4.19 -8.62 -10.41
C LEU A 275 -4.02 -7.82 -11.70
N LEU A 276 -3.35 -6.68 -11.63
CA LEU A 276 -3.17 -5.80 -12.81
C LEU A 276 -2.48 -6.51 -13.98
N SER A 277 -1.54 -7.42 -13.72
CA SER A 277 -0.91 -8.23 -14.79
C SER A 277 -1.89 -9.21 -15.45
N GLU A 278 -2.96 -9.61 -14.76
CA GLU A 278 -3.96 -10.52 -15.34
C GLU A 278 -4.80 -9.85 -16.43
N LEU A 279 -4.82 -8.51 -16.50
CA LEU A 279 -5.44 -7.76 -17.59
C LEU A 279 -4.74 -8.00 -18.95
N LEU A 280 -3.56 -8.61 -18.95
CA LEU A 280 -2.82 -9.01 -20.15
C LEU A 280 -3.18 -10.42 -20.65
N LYS A 281 -4.03 -11.18 -19.93
CA LYS A 281 -4.47 -12.51 -20.40
C LYS A 281 -5.17 -12.36 -21.75
N PRO A 282 -4.91 -13.27 -22.70
CA PRO A 282 -5.69 -13.32 -23.93
C PRO A 282 -7.18 -13.47 -23.65
N GLU A 283 -8.00 -12.81 -24.46
CA GLU A 283 -9.47 -12.94 -24.40
C GLU A 283 -9.92 -14.32 -24.89
#